data_b19f7551d0b388e534b12d5ee95c1429
#
_entry.id   b19f7551d0b388e534b12d5ee95c1429
#
_cell.length_a   1.000
_cell.length_b   1.000
_cell.length_c   1.000
_cell.angle_alpha   90.00
_cell.angle_beta   90.00
_cell.angle_gamma   90.00
#
_symmetry.space_group_name_H-M   'P 1'
#
loop_
_entity.id
_entity.type
_entity.pdbx_description
1 polymer ?
#
loop_
_entity_poly.entity_id
_entity_poly.type
_entity_poly.pdbx_seq_one_letter_code
_entity_poly.pdbx_strand_id
1 'polypeptide(L)'
;RQRQMCIRDRDKVMISFFICLFLLIGGYFVYGKVVENTFAPDDRETPAVKINDGVDYVVMPQWKLFLVQLLNIAGLGPIFGAMQGALWGPVVFLWITFGTIFAGGVHDYFSGMLSERNDGASISEVCGIYLGGFMKNVMRVFSVVLLVMVGTVFAVGPAGLIVTLFKNGNVSGIVTSTEFWLW
;
A
#
# COMPACT_ATOMS: atom_id res chain seq x y z
N ARG A 1 -10.07 -23.02 -33.55
CA ARG A 1 -10.97 -22.86 -32.38
C ARG A 1 -10.20 -22.37 -31.11
N GLN A 2 -9.05 -22.94 -30.76
CA GLN A 2 -8.28 -22.47 -29.59
C GLN A 2 -7.79 -21.02 -29.70
N ARG A 3 -7.29 -20.57 -30.86
CA ARG A 3 -6.88 -19.18 -31.06
C ARG A 3 -8.02 -18.17 -30.92
N GLN A 4 -9.23 -18.50 -31.40
CA GLN A 4 -10.38 -17.62 -31.27
C GLN A 4 -10.89 -17.55 -29.80
N MET A 5 -10.75 -18.64 -29.04
CA MET A 5 -11.08 -18.67 -27.63
C MET A 5 -10.13 -17.78 -26.80
N CYS A 6 -8.82 -17.87 -27.06
CA CYS A 6 -7.83 -17.00 -26.40
C CYS A 6 -8.01 -15.51 -26.72
N ILE A 7 -8.38 -15.14 -27.96
CA ILE A 7 -8.62 -13.74 -28.34
C ILE A 7 -9.85 -13.20 -27.62
N ARG A 8 -10.95 -13.96 -27.61
CA ARG A 8 -12.21 -13.58 -26.98
C ARG A 8 -12.07 -13.41 -25.45
N ASP A 9 -11.24 -14.25 -24.82
CA ASP A 9 -10.98 -14.14 -23.38
C ASP A 9 -10.10 -12.94 -23.06
N ARG A 10 -9.13 -12.61 -23.93
CA ARG A 10 -8.30 -11.42 -23.81
C ARG A 10 -9.12 -10.13 -23.91
N ASP A 11 -10.08 -10.06 -24.84
CA ASP A 11 -10.93 -8.88 -24.99
C ASP A 11 -11.83 -8.68 -23.75
N LYS A 12 -12.35 -9.75 -23.17
CA LYS A 12 -13.11 -9.68 -21.93
C LYS A 12 -12.28 -9.18 -20.74
N VAL A 13 -11.04 -9.63 -20.63
CA VAL A 13 -10.11 -9.17 -19.57
C VAL A 13 -9.77 -7.69 -19.75
N MET A 14 -9.53 -7.27 -20.99
CA MET A 14 -9.28 -5.85 -21.31
C MET A 14 -10.50 -4.97 -20.95
N ILE A 15 -11.69 -5.39 -21.31
CA ILE A 15 -12.93 -4.66 -21.00
C ILE A 15 -13.13 -4.58 -19.48
N SER A 16 -12.95 -5.68 -18.75
CA SER A 16 -13.08 -5.69 -17.28
C SER A 16 -12.06 -4.77 -16.62
N PHE A 17 -10.82 -4.72 -17.11
CA PHE A 17 -9.80 -3.81 -16.62
C PHE A 17 -10.22 -2.33 -16.77
N PHE A 18 -10.69 -1.93 -17.96
CA PHE A 18 -11.13 -0.55 -18.17
C PHE A 18 -12.36 -0.18 -17.34
N ILE A 19 -13.30 -1.10 -17.20
CA ILE A 19 -14.48 -0.89 -16.33
C ILE A 19 -14.02 -0.66 -14.88
N CYS A 20 -13.13 -1.49 -14.36
CA CYS A 20 -12.60 -1.34 -12.99
C CYS A 20 -11.82 -0.05 -12.82
N LEU A 21 -11.04 0.36 -13.82
CA LEU A 21 -10.32 1.62 -13.82
C LEU A 21 -11.28 2.83 -13.76
N PHE A 22 -12.35 2.83 -14.55
CA PHE A 22 -13.40 3.85 -14.50
C PHE A 22 -14.13 3.87 -13.16
N LEU A 23 -14.38 2.69 -12.57
CA LEU A 23 -14.98 2.58 -11.24
C LEU A 23 -14.06 3.14 -10.15
N LEU A 24 -12.75 2.91 -10.23
CA LEU A 24 -11.77 3.49 -9.29
C LEU A 24 -11.75 5.01 -9.38
N ILE A 25 -11.70 5.56 -10.58
CA ILE A 25 -11.73 7.02 -10.81
C ILE A 25 -13.07 7.60 -10.32
N GLY A 26 -14.19 6.98 -10.68
CA GLY A 26 -15.52 7.39 -10.22
C GLY A 26 -15.67 7.28 -8.69
N GLY A 27 -15.16 6.21 -8.11
CA GLY A 27 -15.12 6.00 -6.66
C GLY A 27 -14.34 7.09 -5.94
N TYR A 28 -13.22 7.50 -6.49
CA TYR A 28 -12.44 8.61 -5.94
C TYR A 28 -13.26 9.91 -5.85
N PHE A 29 -13.94 10.31 -6.93
CA PHE A 29 -14.71 11.55 -6.94
C PHE A 29 -15.99 11.48 -6.12
N VAL A 30 -16.70 10.35 -6.16
CA VAL A 30 -18.02 10.22 -5.49
C VAL A 30 -17.83 9.82 -4.04
N TYR A 31 -17.14 8.73 -3.80
CA TYR A 31 -16.98 8.19 -2.45
C TYR A 31 -15.95 8.96 -1.63
N GLY A 32 -14.89 9.46 -2.25
CA GLY A 32 -13.93 10.36 -1.62
C GLY A 32 -14.60 11.59 -1.04
N LYS A 33 -15.52 12.21 -1.78
CA LYS A 33 -16.28 13.36 -1.29
C LYS A 33 -17.23 13.03 -0.13
N VAL A 34 -17.79 11.82 -0.12
CA VAL A 34 -18.60 11.34 1.03
C VAL A 34 -17.73 11.17 2.27
N VAL A 35 -16.54 10.59 2.11
CA VAL A 35 -15.56 10.40 3.20
C VAL A 35 -15.10 11.76 3.73
N GLU A 36 -14.72 12.68 2.84
CA GLU A 36 -14.30 14.04 3.18
C GLU A 36 -15.39 14.77 3.98
N ASN A 37 -16.63 14.75 3.53
CA ASN A 37 -17.74 15.36 4.23
C ASN A 37 -18.04 14.70 5.60
N THR A 38 -17.80 13.39 5.72
CA THR A 38 -18.05 12.64 6.97
C THR A 38 -16.99 12.95 8.02
N PHE A 39 -15.72 13.04 7.61
CA PHE A 39 -14.61 13.29 8.53
C PHE A 39 -14.29 14.78 8.71
N ALA A 40 -14.91 15.64 7.94
CA ALA A 40 -14.86 17.12 8.04
C ALA A 40 -13.41 17.61 8.26
N PRO A 41 -12.57 17.63 7.21
CA PRO A 41 -11.25 18.25 7.30
C PRO A 41 -11.42 19.71 7.73
N ASP A 42 -10.60 20.14 8.65
CA ASP A 42 -10.57 21.51 9.14
C ASP A 42 -9.33 22.25 8.61
N ASP A 43 -9.38 23.58 8.60
CA ASP A 43 -8.30 24.44 8.11
C ASP A 43 -7.17 24.64 9.15
N ARG A 44 -6.93 23.65 10.02
CA ARG A 44 -5.83 23.71 10.97
C ARG A 44 -4.49 23.67 10.25
N GLU A 45 -3.54 24.41 10.77
CA GLU A 45 -2.14 24.26 10.35
C GLU A 45 -1.65 22.85 10.68
N THR A 46 -1.04 22.20 9.68
CA THR A 46 -0.45 20.87 9.88
C THR A 46 0.70 20.91 10.88
N PRO A 47 0.97 19.84 11.63
CA PRO A 47 2.08 19.79 12.58
C PRO A 47 3.43 20.15 11.96
N ALA A 48 3.66 19.80 10.68
CA ALA A 48 4.86 20.16 9.94
C ALA A 48 5.05 21.67 9.76
N VAL A 49 3.96 22.44 9.64
CA VAL A 49 4.01 23.92 9.54
C VAL A 49 4.14 24.53 10.92
N LYS A 50 3.36 24.03 11.90
CA LYS A 50 3.28 24.57 13.25
C LYS A 50 4.57 24.38 14.06
N ILE A 51 5.19 23.20 13.99
CA ILE A 51 6.36 22.84 14.80
C ILE A 51 7.64 23.19 14.05
N ASN A 52 7.75 22.77 12.78
CA ASN A 52 8.84 23.06 11.82
C ASN A 52 10.24 23.07 12.46
N ASP A 53 10.64 21.97 13.09
CA ASP A 53 11.95 21.83 13.75
C ASP A 53 13.09 21.52 12.77
N GLY A 54 12.78 21.27 11.50
CA GLY A 54 13.75 20.96 10.45
C GLY A 54 14.36 19.55 10.51
N VAL A 55 13.96 18.72 11.46
CA VAL A 55 14.42 17.32 11.62
C VAL A 55 13.26 16.36 11.44
N ASP A 56 12.30 16.37 12.36
CA ASP A 56 11.14 15.48 12.34
C ASP A 56 9.94 16.11 11.64
N TYR A 57 9.81 17.43 11.72
CA TYR A 57 8.72 18.22 11.13
C TYR A 57 9.27 19.15 10.05
N VAL A 58 9.25 18.67 8.82
CA VAL A 58 9.77 19.42 7.67
C VAL A 58 8.63 19.70 6.68
N VAL A 59 8.47 20.96 6.31
CA VAL A 59 7.51 21.37 5.29
C VAL A 59 7.99 20.90 3.93
N MET A 60 7.22 20.04 3.28
CA MET A 60 7.51 19.52 1.94
C MET A 60 6.49 20.02 0.92
N PRO A 61 6.92 20.30 -0.33
CA PRO A 61 5.99 20.63 -1.40
C PRO A 61 5.09 19.43 -1.74
N GLN A 62 3.84 19.69 -2.12
CA GLN A 62 2.80 18.67 -2.34
C GLN A 62 3.23 17.52 -3.26
N TRP A 63 3.98 17.81 -4.32
CA TRP A 63 4.44 16.77 -5.25
C TRP A 63 5.41 15.77 -4.61
N LYS A 64 6.28 16.23 -3.70
CA LYS A 64 7.18 15.34 -2.94
C LYS A 64 6.38 14.48 -1.95
N LEU A 65 5.42 15.08 -1.25
CA LEU A 65 4.53 14.37 -0.34
C LEU A 65 3.73 13.29 -1.09
N PHE A 66 3.19 13.62 -2.26
CA PHE A 66 2.51 12.65 -3.12
C PHE A 66 3.42 11.48 -3.52
N LEU A 67 4.67 11.75 -3.94
CA LEU A 67 5.62 10.70 -4.30
C LEU A 67 5.98 9.80 -3.12
N VAL A 68 6.19 10.37 -1.92
CA VAL A 68 6.46 9.59 -0.70
C VAL A 68 5.29 8.67 -0.38
N GLN A 69 4.06 9.17 -0.43
CA GLN A 69 2.88 8.36 -0.20
C GLN A 69 2.69 7.27 -1.27
N LEU A 70 2.91 7.60 -2.53
CA LEU A 70 2.86 6.63 -3.62
C LEU A 70 3.87 5.50 -3.40
N LEU A 71 5.10 5.81 -2.99
CA LEU A 71 6.14 4.81 -2.69
C LEU A 71 5.78 3.94 -1.48
N ASN A 72 5.16 4.50 -0.46
CA ASN A 72 4.70 3.75 0.70
C ASN A 72 3.59 2.75 0.34
N ILE A 73 2.67 3.12 -0.54
CA ILE A 73 1.56 2.28 -0.99
C ILE A 73 2.04 1.26 -2.03
N ALA A 74 2.90 1.66 -2.97
CA ALA A 74 3.42 0.81 -4.05
C ALA A 74 4.50 -0.17 -3.55
N GLY A 75 4.24 -0.84 -2.43
CA GLY A 75 5.11 -1.87 -1.89
C GLY A 75 4.96 -3.23 -2.59
N LEU A 76 5.77 -4.20 -2.14
CA LEU A 76 5.73 -5.57 -2.68
C LEU A 76 4.37 -6.25 -2.48
N GLY A 77 3.68 -5.96 -1.37
CA GLY A 77 2.36 -6.51 -1.08
C GLY A 77 1.33 -6.25 -2.19
N PRO A 78 1.05 -4.99 -2.55
CA PRO A 78 0.14 -4.64 -3.64
C PRO A 78 0.54 -5.23 -4.99
N ILE A 79 1.83 -5.27 -5.32
CA ILE A 79 2.33 -5.81 -6.59
C ILE A 79 2.14 -7.32 -6.64
N PHE A 80 2.70 -8.06 -5.67
CA PHE A 80 2.61 -9.53 -5.64
C PHE A 80 1.21 -10.01 -5.32
N GLY A 81 0.44 -9.30 -4.50
CA GLY A 81 -0.96 -9.61 -4.23
C GLY A 81 -1.82 -9.56 -5.48
N ALA A 82 -1.65 -8.55 -6.31
CA ALA A 82 -2.34 -8.45 -7.60
C ALA A 82 -1.91 -9.56 -8.57
N MET A 83 -0.61 -9.87 -8.64
CA MET A 83 -0.09 -10.97 -9.47
C MET A 83 -0.61 -12.34 -9.03
N GLN A 84 -0.61 -12.63 -7.73
CA GLN A 84 -1.17 -13.88 -7.20
C GLN A 84 -2.69 -13.93 -7.40
N GLY A 85 -3.38 -12.82 -7.22
CA GLY A 85 -4.80 -12.72 -7.46
C GLY A 85 -5.18 -13.04 -8.91
N ALA A 86 -4.33 -12.68 -9.87
CA ALA A 86 -4.52 -12.99 -11.29
C ALA A 86 -4.62 -14.50 -11.57
N LEU A 87 -4.04 -15.36 -10.73
CA LEU A 87 -4.15 -16.83 -10.82
C LEU A 87 -5.60 -17.32 -10.57
N TRP A 88 -6.40 -16.53 -9.86
CA TRP A 88 -7.79 -16.83 -9.54
C TRP A 88 -8.78 -16.23 -10.57
N GLY A 89 -8.25 -15.65 -11.64
CA GLY A 89 -9.04 -15.10 -12.74
C GLY A 89 -9.58 -13.68 -12.49
N PRO A 90 -10.55 -13.21 -13.30
CA PRO A 90 -11.00 -11.81 -13.31
C PRO A 90 -11.72 -11.35 -12.03
N VAL A 91 -12.04 -12.25 -11.11
CA VAL A 91 -12.66 -11.91 -9.81
C VAL A 91 -11.73 -11.01 -8.98
N VAL A 92 -10.41 -11.09 -9.17
CA VAL A 92 -9.43 -10.23 -8.50
C VAL A 92 -9.67 -8.74 -8.78
N PHE A 93 -10.12 -8.38 -9.98
CA PHE A 93 -10.41 -7.00 -10.33
C PHE A 93 -11.54 -6.41 -9.47
N LEU A 94 -12.55 -7.21 -9.14
CA LEU A 94 -13.63 -6.77 -8.25
C LEU A 94 -13.11 -6.54 -6.84
N TRP A 95 -12.29 -7.46 -6.30
CA TRP A 95 -11.71 -7.32 -4.98
C TRP A 95 -10.77 -6.11 -4.88
N ILE A 96 -9.90 -5.90 -5.88
CA ILE A 96 -9.01 -4.74 -5.92
C ILE A 96 -9.84 -3.46 -5.99
N THR A 97 -10.83 -3.38 -6.90
CA THR A 97 -11.61 -2.17 -7.12
C THR A 97 -12.42 -1.80 -5.88
N PHE A 98 -13.25 -2.70 -5.39
CA PHE A 98 -14.10 -2.42 -4.24
C PHE A 98 -13.32 -2.35 -2.94
N GLY A 99 -12.31 -3.20 -2.74
CA GLY A 99 -11.44 -3.17 -1.59
C GLY A 99 -10.66 -1.86 -1.48
N THR A 100 -10.16 -1.34 -2.59
CA THR A 100 -9.46 -0.05 -2.61
C THR A 100 -10.41 1.12 -2.33
N ILE A 101 -11.60 1.15 -2.93
CA ILE A 101 -12.55 2.25 -2.75
C ILE A 101 -13.09 2.27 -1.32
N PHE A 102 -13.60 1.14 -0.82
CA PHE A 102 -14.35 1.13 0.45
C PHE A 102 -13.47 0.90 1.68
N ALA A 103 -12.34 0.22 1.54
CA ALA A 103 -11.48 -0.10 2.68
C ALA A 103 -10.13 0.62 2.61
N GLY A 104 -9.35 0.42 1.53
CA GLY A 104 -7.98 0.93 1.44
C GLY A 104 -7.90 2.45 1.54
N GLY A 105 -8.62 3.16 0.67
CA GLY A 105 -8.60 4.62 0.63
C GLY A 105 -9.12 5.27 1.91
N VAL A 106 -10.17 4.69 2.51
CA VAL A 106 -10.73 5.19 3.78
C VAL A 106 -9.77 4.96 4.93
N HIS A 107 -9.16 3.77 4.99
CA HIS A 107 -8.19 3.43 6.03
C HIS A 107 -6.99 4.39 6.01
N ASP A 108 -6.43 4.63 4.82
CA ASP A 108 -5.24 5.46 4.68
C ASP A 108 -5.55 6.93 4.98
N TYR A 109 -6.69 7.44 4.48
CA TYR A 109 -7.16 8.78 4.76
C TYR A 109 -7.41 8.99 6.26
N PHE A 110 -8.11 8.04 6.91
CA PHE A 110 -8.43 8.12 8.32
C PHE A 110 -7.19 8.03 9.21
N SER A 111 -6.25 7.15 8.88
CA SER A 111 -4.98 7.01 9.59
C SER A 111 -4.13 8.29 9.53
N GLY A 112 -4.03 8.90 8.34
CA GLY A 112 -3.34 10.17 8.15
C GLY A 112 -3.99 11.29 8.95
N MET A 113 -5.30 11.42 8.87
CA MET A 113 -6.05 12.46 9.54
C MET A 113 -6.00 12.35 11.07
N LEU A 114 -6.03 11.11 11.61
CA LEU A 114 -5.85 10.89 13.05
C LEU A 114 -4.45 11.28 13.51
N SER A 115 -3.42 10.96 12.73
CA SER A 115 -2.06 11.38 13.03
C SER A 115 -1.91 12.89 13.01
N GLU A 116 -2.42 13.58 11.99
CA GLU A 116 -2.38 15.05 11.90
C GLU A 116 -3.12 15.72 13.05
N ARG A 117 -4.28 15.22 13.44
CA ARG A 117 -5.06 15.74 14.56
C ARG A 117 -4.40 15.57 15.93
N ASN A 118 -3.46 14.65 16.04
CA ASN A 118 -2.69 14.37 17.25
C ASN A 118 -1.20 14.74 17.10
N ASP A 119 -0.92 15.88 16.46
CA ASP A 119 0.42 16.46 16.31
C ASP A 119 1.45 15.52 15.66
N GLY A 120 1.02 14.72 14.69
CA GLY A 120 1.88 13.77 14.00
C GLY A 120 2.18 12.49 14.78
N ALA A 121 1.36 12.17 15.78
CA ALA A 121 1.53 10.99 16.63
C ALA A 121 1.48 9.68 15.81
N SER A 122 2.31 8.72 16.22
CA SER A 122 2.30 7.37 15.64
C SER A 122 0.99 6.64 15.98
N ILE A 123 0.63 5.62 15.17
CA ILE A 123 -0.60 4.85 15.41
C ILE A 123 -0.65 4.23 16.82
N SER A 124 0.51 3.85 17.38
CA SER A 124 0.60 3.32 18.73
C SER A 124 0.31 4.38 19.80
N GLU A 125 0.69 5.61 19.56
CA GLU A 125 0.40 6.74 20.46
C GLU A 125 -1.06 7.15 20.36
N VAL A 126 -1.60 7.23 19.16
CA VAL A 126 -3.03 7.48 18.92
C VAL A 126 -3.87 6.41 19.63
N CYS A 127 -3.51 5.13 19.52
CA CYS A 127 -4.16 4.06 20.29
C CYS A 127 -4.03 4.29 21.81
N GLY A 128 -2.90 4.79 22.28
CA GLY A 128 -2.70 5.12 23.69
C GLY A 128 -3.63 6.22 24.19
N ILE A 129 -3.88 7.24 23.37
CA ILE A 129 -4.76 8.36 23.68
C ILE A 129 -6.23 7.90 23.79
N TYR A 130 -6.70 7.11 22.82
CA TYR A 130 -8.12 6.75 22.72
C TYR A 130 -8.48 5.44 23.45
N LEU A 131 -7.56 4.47 23.51
CA LEU A 131 -7.83 3.12 24.05
C LEU A 131 -7.05 2.79 25.33
N GLY A 132 -6.16 3.69 25.76
CA GLY A 132 -5.40 3.56 27.00
C GLY A 132 -4.04 2.85 26.86
N GLY A 133 -3.27 2.86 27.96
CA GLY A 133 -1.86 2.46 27.98
C GLY A 133 -1.60 0.98 27.66
N PHE A 134 -2.50 0.09 28.00
CA PHE A 134 -2.38 -1.33 27.65
C PHE A 134 -2.38 -1.52 26.12
N MET A 135 -3.35 -0.92 25.43
CA MET A 135 -3.47 -1.01 23.98
C MET A 135 -2.29 -0.33 23.27
N LYS A 136 -1.76 0.75 23.83
CA LYS A 136 -0.51 1.40 23.33
C LYS A 136 0.64 0.39 23.27
N ASN A 137 0.86 -0.40 24.32
CA ASN A 137 1.94 -1.37 24.37
C ASN A 137 1.70 -2.55 23.40
N VAL A 138 0.47 -3.03 23.31
CA VAL A 138 0.09 -4.06 22.34
C VAL A 138 0.39 -3.58 20.91
N MET A 139 -0.02 -2.37 20.57
CA MET A 139 0.22 -1.79 19.25
C MET A 139 1.71 -1.55 18.96
N ARG A 140 2.51 -1.19 19.97
CA ARG A 140 3.98 -1.08 19.79
C ARG A 140 4.62 -2.41 19.44
N VAL A 141 4.29 -3.47 20.18
CA VAL A 141 4.81 -4.81 19.88
C VAL A 141 4.37 -5.26 18.50
N PHE A 142 3.09 -5.08 18.18
CA PHE A 142 2.55 -5.39 16.86
C PHE A 142 3.28 -4.64 15.74
N SER A 143 3.52 -3.34 15.92
CA SER A 143 4.22 -2.51 14.92
C SER A 143 5.66 -2.98 14.70
N VAL A 144 6.38 -3.36 15.76
CA VAL A 144 7.75 -3.90 15.64
C VAL A 144 7.75 -5.21 14.87
N VAL A 145 6.85 -6.14 15.22
CA VAL A 145 6.71 -7.42 14.51
C VAL A 145 6.36 -7.19 13.04
N LEU A 146 5.42 -6.29 12.77
CA LEU A 146 5.02 -5.93 11.40
C LEU A 146 6.20 -5.37 10.60
N LEU A 147 6.99 -4.44 11.18
CA LEU A 147 8.15 -3.86 10.51
C LEU A 147 9.20 -4.91 10.15
N VAL A 148 9.48 -5.85 11.07
CA VAL A 148 10.41 -6.98 10.81
C VAL A 148 9.87 -7.86 9.68
N MET A 149 8.59 -8.19 9.70
CA MET A 149 7.97 -9.01 8.64
C MET A 149 8.00 -8.30 7.28
N VAL A 150 7.67 -7.01 7.25
CA VAL A 150 7.72 -6.20 6.01
C VAL A 150 9.15 -6.15 5.49
N GLY A 151 10.14 -5.85 6.34
CA GLY A 151 11.56 -5.87 5.96
C GLY A 151 12.00 -7.21 5.38
N THR A 152 11.57 -8.31 5.99
CA THR A 152 11.84 -9.66 5.49
C THR A 152 11.26 -9.89 4.09
N VAL A 153 10.01 -9.49 3.86
CA VAL A 153 9.37 -9.63 2.54
C VAL A 153 10.10 -8.82 1.47
N PHE A 154 10.53 -7.59 1.80
CA PHE A 154 11.31 -6.74 0.90
C PHE A 154 12.70 -7.31 0.58
N ALA A 155 13.28 -8.09 1.47
CA ALA A 155 14.55 -8.79 1.21
C ALA A 155 14.33 -10.09 0.41
N VAL A 156 13.44 -10.95 0.87
CA VAL A 156 13.21 -12.29 0.28
C VAL A 156 12.56 -12.23 -1.09
N GLY A 157 11.64 -11.29 -1.33
CA GLY A 157 10.94 -11.17 -2.60
C GLY A 157 11.87 -10.92 -3.79
N PRO A 158 12.63 -9.81 -3.79
CA PRO A 158 13.60 -9.54 -4.84
C PRO A 158 14.72 -10.59 -4.94
N ALA A 159 15.23 -11.10 -3.81
CA ALA A 159 16.24 -12.15 -3.80
C ALA A 159 15.75 -13.42 -4.54
N GLY A 160 14.51 -13.84 -4.29
CA GLY A 160 13.92 -14.98 -4.98
C GLY A 160 13.78 -14.78 -6.49
N LEU A 161 13.41 -13.58 -6.93
CA LEU A 161 13.34 -13.24 -8.36
C LEU A 161 14.72 -13.27 -9.01
N ILE A 162 15.72 -12.67 -8.38
CA ILE A 162 17.10 -12.63 -8.86
C ILE A 162 17.65 -14.06 -9.00
N VAL A 163 17.50 -14.90 -7.97
CA VAL A 163 17.93 -16.30 -8.02
C VAL A 163 17.27 -17.05 -9.18
N THR A 164 15.97 -16.82 -9.42
CA THR A 164 15.26 -17.47 -10.52
C THR A 164 15.79 -17.03 -11.88
N LEU A 165 16.09 -15.75 -12.05
CA LEU A 165 16.67 -15.22 -13.28
C LEU A 165 18.06 -15.82 -13.56
N PHE A 166 18.93 -15.88 -12.56
CA PHE A 166 20.28 -16.43 -12.71
C PHE A 166 20.28 -17.96 -12.88
N LYS A 167 19.38 -18.68 -12.22
CA LYS A 167 19.24 -20.14 -12.37
C LYS A 167 18.84 -20.54 -13.79
N ASN A 168 17.97 -19.76 -14.42
CA ASN A 168 17.56 -19.98 -15.81
C ASN A 168 18.63 -19.55 -16.83
N GLY A 169 19.58 -18.69 -16.43
CA GLY A 169 20.67 -18.17 -17.27
C GLY A 169 22.00 -18.91 -17.19
N ASN A 170 22.07 -20.13 -16.62
CA ASN A 170 23.32 -20.92 -16.50
C ASN A 170 24.48 -20.20 -15.76
N VAL A 171 24.19 -19.28 -14.86
CA VAL A 171 25.20 -18.63 -14.02
C VAL A 171 25.45 -19.46 -12.78
N SER A 172 26.70 -19.87 -12.60
CA SER A 172 27.14 -20.91 -11.64
C SER A 172 26.91 -20.61 -10.16
N GLY A 173 26.42 -21.61 -9.50
CA GLY A 173 26.50 -22.07 -8.10
C GLY A 173 26.27 -21.07 -6.96
N ILE A 174 27.14 -20.13 -6.75
CA ILE A 174 27.11 -19.24 -5.56
C ILE A 174 26.01 -18.17 -5.66
N VAL A 175 25.78 -17.64 -6.84
CA VAL A 175 24.80 -16.58 -7.10
C VAL A 175 23.35 -17.10 -7.17
N THR A 176 23.16 -18.42 -7.18
CA THR A 176 21.82 -19.04 -7.30
C THR A 176 21.17 -19.36 -5.95
N SER A 177 21.85 -19.11 -4.84
CA SER A 177 21.27 -19.32 -3.50
C SER A 177 20.56 -18.06 -3.02
N THR A 178 19.34 -18.20 -2.53
CA THR A 178 18.60 -17.07 -1.93
C THR A 178 19.32 -16.52 -0.70
N GLU A 179 20.10 -17.35 -0.01
CA GLU A 179 20.88 -16.96 1.16
C GLU A 179 21.99 -15.94 0.81
N PHE A 180 22.59 -16.06 -0.37
CA PHE A 180 23.61 -15.10 -0.83
C PHE A 180 23.06 -13.66 -0.96
N TRP A 181 21.81 -13.50 -1.37
CA TRP A 181 21.19 -12.19 -1.59
C TRP A 181 20.52 -11.60 -0.34
N LEU A 182 20.51 -12.36 0.75
CA LEU A 182 19.98 -11.91 2.05
C LEU A 182 21.06 -11.33 2.98
N TRP A 183 22.34 -11.48 2.63
CA TRP A 183 23.49 -10.89 3.34
C TRP A 183 24.08 -9.71 2.58
#